data_894edce2f14f0992024dce760d54e904
#
_entry.id   894edce2f14f0992024dce760d54e904
#
_cell.length_a   1.000
_cell.length_b   1.000
_cell.length_c   1.000
_cell.angle_alpha   90.00
_cell.angle_beta   90.00
_cell.angle_gamma   90.00
#
_symmetry.space_group_name_H-M   'P 1'
#
loop_
_entity.id
_entity.type
_entity.pdbx_description
1 polymer ?
#
loop_
_entity_poly.entity_id
_entity_poly.type
_entity_poly.pdbx_seq_one_letter_code
_entity_poly.pdbx_strand_id
1 'polypeptide(L)'
;MQTWLVHTRSPRRLVRELRFRGLAGFTLIGTGLIVTSLIYPVYIAALIDAATNPAALWGEGDLGSAAILGVNLFNLVAGYVAMAVLSARALRRRGRVAPARTFLLLPLYWLLMSLAAYRAAFELLLRPHHWAKTPHARHAAPEAAP
;
A
#
# COMPACT_ATOMS: atom_id res chain seq x y z
N MET A 1 -7.04 -7.71 2.38
CA MET A 1 -8.35 -7.26 2.88
C MET A 1 -9.08 -8.34 3.68
N GLN A 2 -9.33 -9.54 3.15
CA GLN A 2 -10.04 -10.62 3.87
C GLN A 2 -9.43 -10.93 5.25
N THR A 3 -8.12 -11.10 5.34
CA THR A 3 -7.42 -11.34 6.61
C THR A 3 -7.71 -10.25 7.65
N TRP A 4 -7.68 -8.98 7.22
CA TRP A 4 -7.98 -7.86 8.10
C TRP A 4 -9.44 -7.93 8.61
N LEU A 5 -10.41 -8.21 7.73
CA LEU A 5 -11.82 -8.37 8.09
C LEU A 5 -12.06 -9.53 9.06
N VAL A 6 -11.40 -10.67 8.84
CA VAL A 6 -11.51 -11.83 9.75
C VAL A 6 -11.03 -11.46 11.16
N HIS A 7 -9.91 -10.76 11.28
CA HIS A 7 -9.39 -10.34 12.59
C HIS A 7 -10.22 -9.26 13.25
N THR A 8 -10.85 -8.36 12.48
CA THR A 8 -11.71 -7.29 13.02
C THR A 8 -13.14 -7.75 13.30
N ARG A 9 -13.54 -8.96 12.91
CA ARG A 9 -14.87 -9.53 13.17
C ARG A 9 -15.26 -9.57 14.66
N SER A 10 -14.28 -9.72 15.55
CA SER A 10 -14.47 -9.77 16.99
C SER A 10 -13.67 -8.67 17.70
N PRO A 11 -14.10 -7.38 17.61
CA PRO A 11 -13.29 -6.24 18.06
C PRO A 11 -12.98 -6.29 19.56
N ARG A 12 -13.91 -6.77 20.39
CA ARG A 12 -13.68 -6.92 21.84
C ARG A 12 -12.56 -7.91 22.16
N ARG A 13 -12.50 -9.01 21.42
CA ARG A 13 -11.43 -10.02 21.55
C ARG A 13 -10.10 -9.45 21.08
N LEU A 14 -10.11 -8.77 19.93
CA LEU A 14 -8.93 -8.14 19.35
C LEU A 14 -8.30 -7.11 20.32
N VAL A 15 -9.12 -6.24 20.90
CA VAL A 15 -8.66 -5.24 21.91
C VAL A 15 -8.04 -5.92 23.14
N ARG A 16 -8.68 -6.98 23.63
CA ARG A 16 -8.19 -7.70 24.82
C ARG A 16 -6.88 -8.44 24.57
N GLU A 17 -6.71 -9.06 23.39
CA GLU A 17 -5.53 -9.84 23.02
C GLU A 17 -4.33 -8.98 22.67
N LEU A 18 -4.54 -7.92 21.90
CA LEU A 18 -3.44 -7.10 21.36
C LEU A 18 -2.97 -6.00 22.32
N ARG A 19 -3.72 -5.66 23.35
CA ARG A 19 -3.49 -4.48 24.18
C ARG A 19 -3.39 -3.20 23.32
N PHE A 20 -3.27 -2.02 23.91
CA PHE A 20 -3.31 -0.73 23.19
C PHE A 20 -2.22 -0.60 22.10
N ARG A 21 -0.97 -0.94 22.45
CA ARG A 21 0.17 -0.80 21.49
C ARG A 21 0.06 -1.76 20.31
N GLY A 22 -0.34 -3.01 20.55
CA GLY A 22 -0.55 -4.00 19.51
C GLY A 22 -1.73 -3.65 18.62
N LEU A 23 -2.84 -3.18 19.22
CA LEU A 23 -4.01 -2.72 18.49
C LEU A 23 -3.69 -1.52 17.61
N ALA A 24 -2.97 -0.52 18.13
CA ALA A 24 -2.54 0.64 17.35
C ALA A 24 -1.66 0.23 16.16
N GLY A 25 -0.68 -0.65 16.37
CA GLY A 25 0.17 -1.19 15.30
C GLY A 25 -0.63 -1.97 14.25
N PHE A 26 -1.52 -2.86 14.68
CA PHE A 26 -2.38 -3.63 13.80
C PHE A 26 -3.29 -2.74 12.93
N THR A 27 -3.94 -1.75 13.55
CA THR A 27 -4.82 -0.82 12.85
C THR A 27 -4.02 0.09 11.92
N LEU A 28 -2.91 0.64 12.38
CA LEU A 28 -2.08 1.52 11.56
C LEU A 28 -1.52 0.80 10.32
N ILE A 29 -0.99 -0.39 10.48
CA ILE A 29 -0.42 -1.16 9.38
C ILE A 29 -1.53 -1.73 8.48
N GLY A 30 -2.52 -2.40 9.06
CA GLY A 30 -3.56 -3.08 8.28
C GLY A 30 -4.48 -2.10 7.57
N THR A 31 -5.07 -1.15 8.31
CA THR A 31 -5.95 -0.13 7.73
C THR A 31 -5.17 0.85 6.86
N GLY A 32 -3.99 1.29 7.33
CA GLY A 32 -3.13 2.20 6.59
C GLY A 32 -2.76 1.64 5.21
N LEU A 33 -2.36 0.38 5.13
CA LEU A 33 -2.03 -0.27 3.84
C LEU A 33 -3.24 -0.32 2.90
N ILE A 34 -4.43 -0.64 3.40
CA ILE A 34 -5.65 -0.69 2.60
C ILE A 34 -6.01 0.71 2.09
N VAL A 35 -6.07 1.68 3.00
CA VAL A 35 -6.46 3.07 2.69
C VAL A 35 -5.47 3.70 1.70
N THR A 36 -4.17 3.59 1.96
CA THR A 36 -3.15 4.14 1.05
C THR A 36 -3.21 3.52 -0.33
N SER A 37 -3.43 2.19 -0.43
CA SER A 37 -3.57 1.53 -1.72
C SER A 37 -4.80 2.00 -2.50
N LEU A 38 -5.92 2.31 -1.83
CA LEU A 38 -7.13 2.81 -2.47
C LEU A 38 -7.03 4.30 -2.85
N ILE A 39 -6.33 5.11 -2.06
CA ILE A 39 -6.20 6.56 -2.31
C ILE A 39 -5.07 6.87 -3.30
N TYR A 40 -4.08 5.99 -3.46
CA TYR A 40 -2.90 6.28 -4.27
C TYR A 40 -3.19 6.74 -5.72
N PRO A 41 -4.14 6.18 -6.48
CA PRO A 41 -4.47 6.69 -7.82
C PRO A 41 -5.01 8.12 -7.80
N VAL A 42 -5.70 8.53 -6.73
CA VAL A 42 -6.18 9.90 -6.55
C VAL A 42 -5.01 10.85 -6.37
N TYR A 43 -3.98 10.45 -5.60
CA TYR A 43 -2.73 11.21 -5.49
C TYR A 43 -2.03 11.38 -6.82
N ILE A 44 -1.96 10.33 -7.63
CA ILE A 44 -1.35 10.41 -8.97
C ILE A 44 -2.15 11.33 -9.88
N ALA A 45 -3.48 11.23 -9.87
CA ALA A 45 -4.34 12.12 -10.65
C ALA A 45 -4.16 13.58 -10.22
N ALA A 46 -4.15 13.86 -8.92
CA ALA A 46 -3.90 15.20 -8.38
C ALA A 46 -2.50 15.72 -8.74
N LEU A 47 -1.47 14.86 -8.76
CA LEU A 47 -0.12 15.24 -9.16
C LEU A 47 -0.05 15.59 -10.65
N ILE A 48 -0.76 14.83 -11.51
CA ILE A 48 -0.84 15.12 -12.94
C ILE A 48 -1.57 16.45 -13.17
N ASP A 49 -2.70 16.66 -12.50
CA ASP A 49 -3.44 17.91 -12.57
C ASP A 49 -2.58 19.10 -12.13
N ALA A 50 -1.90 18.97 -11.01
CA ALA A 50 -0.96 19.96 -10.50
C ALA A 50 0.17 20.28 -11.50
N ALA A 51 0.67 19.29 -12.22
CA ALA A 51 1.73 19.47 -13.21
C ALA A 51 1.23 20.12 -14.50
N THR A 52 -0.03 19.86 -14.88
CA THR A 52 -0.65 20.41 -16.11
C THR A 52 -1.32 21.77 -15.89
N ASN A 53 -1.83 22.02 -14.66
CA ASN A 53 -2.53 23.23 -14.27
C ASN A 53 -1.87 23.89 -13.05
N PRO A 54 -0.64 24.40 -13.15
CA PRO A 54 0.07 24.95 -11.99
C PRO A 54 -0.66 26.15 -11.38
N ALA A 55 -1.49 26.86 -12.13
CA ALA A 55 -2.33 27.94 -11.61
C ALA A 55 -3.37 27.43 -10.59
N ALA A 56 -3.87 26.22 -10.75
CA ALA A 56 -4.81 25.60 -9.82
C ALA A 56 -4.15 25.26 -8.45
N LEU A 57 -2.82 25.09 -8.43
CA LEU A 57 -2.06 24.88 -7.18
C LEU A 57 -1.99 26.14 -6.32
N TRP A 58 -1.92 27.28 -6.99
CA TRP A 58 -1.81 28.59 -6.35
C TRP A 58 -3.16 29.22 -6.13
N GLY A 59 -4.27 28.51 -6.44
CA GLY A 59 -5.66 28.85 -6.26
C GLY A 59 -5.91 30.29 -5.74
N GLU A 60 -7.03 30.89 -5.78
CA GLU A 60 -7.29 32.28 -5.39
C GLU A 60 -6.87 32.67 -3.93
N GLY A 61 -5.61 32.33 -3.55
CA GLY A 61 -4.97 32.86 -2.34
C GLY A 61 -5.46 32.29 -1.01
N ASP A 62 -6.21 31.18 -1.01
CA ASP A 62 -6.60 30.55 0.25
C ASP A 62 -5.41 29.79 0.88
N LEU A 63 -4.95 30.31 2.03
CA LEU A 63 -3.87 29.72 2.83
C LEU A 63 -4.15 28.24 3.20
N GLY A 64 -5.43 27.87 3.37
CA GLY A 64 -5.85 26.51 3.70
C GLY A 64 -5.53 25.53 2.56
N SER A 65 -5.86 25.88 1.33
CA SER A 65 -5.58 25.05 0.14
C SER A 65 -4.08 24.87 -0.07
N ALA A 66 -3.29 25.92 0.08
CA ALA A 66 -1.83 25.85 -0.01
C ALA A 66 -1.22 24.97 1.10
N ALA A 67 -1.72 25.06 2.32
CA ALA A 67 -1.26 24.22 3.43
C ALA A 67 -1.58 22.74 3.20
N ILE A 68 -2.80 22.41 2.75
CA ILE A 68 -3.19 21.02 2.42
C ILE A 68 -2.32 20.45 1.31
N LEU A 69 -2.06 21.22 0.26
CA LEU A 69 -1.17 20.81 -0.82
C LEU A 69 0.25 20.56 -0.30
N GLY A 70 0.79 21.46 0.53
CA GLY A 70 2.11 21.32 1.13
C GLY A 70 2.23 20.04 1.98
N VAL A 71 1.24 19.74 2.81
CA VAL A 71 1.18 18.50 3.61
C VAL A 71 1.11 17.27 2.71
N ASN A 72 0.30 17.29 1.66
CA ASN A 72 0.16 16.16 0.73
C ASN A 72 1.47 15.90 -0.02
N LEU A 73 2.11 16.94 -0.52
CA LEU A 73 3.40 16.82 -1.21
C LEU A 73 4.50 16.33 -0.25
N PHE A 74 4.55 16.88 0.96
CA PHE A 74 5.48 16.40 1.99
C PHE A 74 5.26 14.92 2.29
N ASN A 75 4.04 14.46 2.50
CA ASN A 75 3.72 13.06 2.78
C ASN A 75 4.12 12.15 1.61
N LEU A 76 3.87 12.57 0.37
CA LEU A 76 4.26 11.81 -0.81
C LEU A 76 5.79 11.64 -0.88
N VAL A 77 6.53 12.73 -0.76
CA VAL A 77 8.00 12.72 -0.83
C VAL A 77 8.61 11.97 0.36
N ALA A 78 8.15 12.26 1.58
CA ALA A 78 8.64 11.62 2.81
C ALA A 78 8.37 10.10 2.79
N GLY A 79 7.18 9.68 2.34
CA GLY A 79 6.83 8.26 2.18
C GLY A 79 7.72 7.55 1.17
N TYR A 80 7.95 8.18 0.02
CA TYR A 80 8.85 7.65 -1.01
C TYR A 80 10.30 7.51 -0.52
N VAL A 81 10.84 8.56 0.11
CA VAL A 81 12.19 8.57 0.66
C VAL A 81 12.35 7.54 1.77
N ALA A 82 11.39 7.47 2.69
CA ALA A 82 11.39 6.48 3.78
C ALA A 82 11.42 5.04 3.22
N MET A 83 10.59 4.75 2.22
CA MET A 83 10.55 3.42 1.58
C MET A 83 11.88 3.12 0.87
N ALA A 84 12.45 4.07 0.15
CA ALA A 84 13.73 3.90 -0.53
C ALA A 84 14.87 3.65 0.46
N VAL A 85 14.95 4.42 1.55
CA VAL A 85 15.97 4.28 2.60
C VAL A 85 15.84 2.94 3.31
N LEU A 86 14.64 2.54 3.71
CA LEU A 86 14.40 1.27 4.39
C LEU A 86 14.75 0.09 3.49
N SER A 87 14.34 0.13 2.23
CA SER A 87 14.65 -0.90 1.24
C SER A 87 16.15 -1.00 0.97
N ALA A 88 16.83 0.13 0.80
CA ALA A 88 18.28 0.16 0.61
C ALA A 88 19.04 -0.41 1.83
N ARG A 89 18.62 -0.06 3.05
CA ARG A 89 19.20 -0.60 4.29
C ARG A 89 18.98 -2.10 4.42
N ALA A 90 17.77 -2.58 4.12
CA ALA A 90 17.43 -4.01 4.18
C ALA A 90 18.27 -4.83 3.18
N LEU A 91 18.45 -4.34 1.96
CA LEU A 91 19.28 -4.97 0.93
C LEU A 91 20.76 -4.98 1.30
N ARG A 92 21.29 -3.85 1.80
CA ARG A 92 22.69 -3.78 2.27
C ARG A 92 22.99 -4.78 3.37
N ARG A 93 22.07 -4.99 4.32
CA ARG A 93 22.23 -6.01 5.38
C ARG A 93 22.30 -7.44 4.82
N ARG A 94 21.78 -7.68 3.60
CA ARG A 94 21.86 -8.95 2.88
C ARG A 94 23.01 -9.00 1.86
N GLY A 95 23.95 -8.06 1.92
CA GLY A 95 25.07 -7.96 0.95
C GLY A 95 24.64 -7.61 -0.47
N ARG A 96 23.42 -7.05 -0.65
CA ARG A 96 22.86 -6.69 -1.96
C ARG A 96 22.74 -5.17 -2.10
N VAL A 97 22.87 -4.70 -3.33
CA VAL A 97 22.63 -3.30 -3.68
C VAL A 97 21.43 -3.23 -4.62
N ALA A 98 20.45 -2.38 -4.29
CA ALA A 98 19.34 -2.14 -5.20
C ALA A 98 19.79 -1.24 -6.35
N PRO A 99 19.57 -1.62 -7.62
CA PRO A 99 19.80 -0.71 -8.73
C PRO A 99 18.82 0.47 -8.65
N ALA A 100 19.29 1.67 -9.00
CA ALA A 100 18.47 2.90 -8.94
C ALA A 100 17.13 2.78 -9.70
N ARG A 101 17.10 2.02 -10.81
CA ARG A 101 15.88 1.73 -11.58
C ARG A 101 14.77 1.09 -10.74
N THR A 102 15.11 0.32 -9.71
CA THR A 102 14.10 -0.30 -8.81
C THR A 102 13.30 0.78 -8.09
N PHE A 103 13.97 1.85 -7.66
CA PHE A 103 13.29 2.96 -6.98
C PHE A 103 12.44 3.78 -7.94
N LEU A 104 12.85 3.94 -9.20
CA LEU A 104 12.06 4.61 -10.23
C LEU A 104 10.77 3.85 -10.58
N LEU A 105 10.77 2.52 -10.43
CA LEU A 105 9.61 1.70 -10.71
C LEU A 105 8.63 1.59 -9.52
N LEU A 106 8.99 2.10 -8.33
CA LEU A 106 8.11 2.06 -7.15
C LEU A 106 6.74 2.71 -7.37
N PRO A 107 6.63 3.90 -8.01
CA PRO A 107 5.31 4.50 -8.25
C PRO A 107 4.42 3.60 -9.12
N LEU A 108 4.99 2.99 -10.15
CA LEU A 108 4.26 2.03 -11.00
C LEU A 108 3.82 0.78 -10.21
N TYR A 109 4.71 0.26 -9.37
CA TYR A 109 4.38 -0.86 -8.48
C TYR A 109 3.21 -0.51 -7.54
N TRP A 110 3.19 0.70 -6.98
CA TRP A 110 2.08 1.14 -6.12
C TRP A 110 0.76 1.30 -6.88
N LEU A 111 0.79 1.70 -8.15
CA LEU A 111 -0.40 1.67 -9.01
C LEU A 111 -0.93 0.25 -9.22
N LEU A 112 -0.05 -0.73 -9.44
CA LEU A 112 -0.45 -2.13 -9.54
C LEU A 112 -1.03 -2.65 -8.21
N MET A 113 -0.44 -2.26 -7.07
CA MET A 113 -1.00 -2.55 -5.74
C MET A 113 -2.39 -1.95 -5.55
N SER A 114 -2.60 -0.73 -6.05
CA SER A 114 -3.92 -0.08 -6.01
C SER A 114 -4.94 -0.83 -6.85
N LEU A 115 -4.57 -1.21 -8.06
CA LEU A 115 -5.44 -2.00 -8.94
C LEU A 115 -5.84 -3.34 -8.27
N ALA A 116 -4.87 -4.03 -7.66
CA ALA A 116 -5.13 -5.24 -6.91
C ALA A 116 -6.04 -4.98 -5.69
N ALA A 117 -5.88 -3.83 -5.00
CA ALA A 117 -6.72 -3.45 -3.88
C ALA A 117 -8.16 -3.17 -4.31
N TYR A 118 -8.38 -2.45 -5.41
CA TYR A 118 -9.72 -2.22 -5.97
C TYR A 118 -10.38 -3.52 -6.40
N ARG A 119 -9.64 -4.37 -7.11
CA ARG A 119 -10.13 -5.71 -7.48
C ARG A 119 -10.53 -6.52 -6.25
N ALA A 120 -9.69 -6.57 -5.22
CA ALA A 120 -9.97 -7.28 -3.98
C ALA A 120 -11.19 -6.70 -3.23
N ALA A 121 -11.37 -5.36 -3.24
CA ALA A 121 -12.54 -4.72 -2.66
C ALA A 121 -13.81 -5.07 -3.44
N PHE A 122 -13.75 -5.06 -4.76
CA PHE A 122 -14.88 -5.41 -5.63
C PHE A 122 -15.27 -6.89 -5.49
N GLU A 123 -14.28 -7.81 -5.50
CA GLU A 123 -14.51 -9.23 -5.26
C GLU A 123 -15.12 -9.49 -3.87
N LEU A 124 -14.72 -8.74 -2.86
CA LEU A 124 -15.26 -8.84 -1.50
C LEU A 124 -16.74 -8.43 -1.44
N LEU A 125 -17.11 -7.40 -2.20
CA LEU A 125 -18.52 -6.95 -2.26
C LEU A 125 -19.42 -7.90 -3.04
N LEU A 126 -18.91 -8.44 -4.17
CA LEU A 126 -19.71 -9.30 -5.05
C LEU A 126 -19.68 -10.78 -4.66
N ARG A 127 -18.57 -11.25 -4.11
CA ARG A 127 -18.32 -12.67 -3.81
C ARG A 127 -17.58 -12.85 -2.48
N PRO A 128 -18.15 -12.45 -1.33
CA PRO A 128 -17.48 -12.38 -0.04
C PRO A 128 -16.90 -13.72 0.44
N HIS A 129 -17.42 -14.85 -0.04
CA HIS A 129 -17.00 -16.19 0.34
C HIS A 129 -16.11 -16.88 -0.71
N HIS A 130 -15.77 -16.20 -1.81
CA HIS A 130 -14.92 -16.77 -2.84
C HIS A 130 -13.46 -16.69 -2.47
N TRP A 131 -12.81 -17.85 -2.31
CA TRP A 131 -11.38 -17.98 -2.09
C TRP A 131 -10.71 -18.50 -3.36
N ALA A 132 -10.03 -17.64 -4.09
CA ALA A 132 -9.20 -18.05 -5.23
C ALA A 132 -7.93 -18.72 -4.70
N LYS A 133 -7.90 -20.06 -4.68
CA LYS A 133 -6.68 -20.80 -4.36
C LYS A 133 -5.68 -20.64 -5.50
N THR A 134 -4.50 -20.17 -5.19
CA THR A 134 -3.39 -20.20 -6.15
C THR A 134 -3.03 -21.68 -6.38
N PRO A 135 -3.08 -22.20 -7.63
CA PRO A 135 -2.65 -23.55 -7.90
C PRO A 135 -1.14 -23.64 -7.63
N HIS A 136 -0.77 -24.29 -6.54
CA HIS A 136 0.61 -24.67 -6.32
C HIS A 136 0.88 -25.87 -7.22
N ALA A 137 1.75 -25.72 -8.22
CA ALA A 137 2.27 -26.87 -8.97
C ALA A 137 2.92 -27.80 -7.93
N ARG A 138 2.31 -28.98 -7.72
CA ARG A 138 3.00 -30.05 -7.01
C ARG A 138 4.25 -30.32 -7.85
N HIS A 139 5.42 -30.05 -7.29
CA HIS A 139 6.62 -30.68 -7.84
C HIS A 139 6.36 -32.19 -7.80
N ALA A 140 6.12 -32.78 -8.96
CA ALA A 140 6.11 -34.23 -9.07
C ALA A 140 7.46 -34.68 -8.50
N ALA A 141 7.41 -35.43 -7.41
CA ALA A 141 8.61 -36.13 -6.94
C ALA A 141 9.18 -36.87 -8.15
N PRO A 142 10.51 -36.83 -8.39
CA PRO A 142 11.08 -37.63 -9.46
C PRO A 142 10.71 -39.07 -9.17
N GLU A 143 10.00 -39.67 -10.13
CA GLU A 143 9.62 -41.06 -10.13
C GLU A 143 10.92 -41.86 -9.99
N ALA A 144 11.10 -42.58 -8.87
CA ALA A 144 12.26 -43.39 -8.63
C ALA A 144 12.30 -44.41 -9.79
N ALA A 145 13.31 -44.27 -10.64
CA ALA A 145 13.57 -45.24 -11.70
C ALA A 145 13.85 -46.61 -11.08
N PRO A 146 13.39 -47.70 -11.69
CA PRO A 146 13.53 -49.06 -11.20
C PRO A 146 14.97 -49.55 -11.13
#